data_77ab697f87fe3004ce9d89e9558a6ca4
#
_entry.id   77ab697f87fe3004ce9d89e9558a6ca4
#
_cell.length_a   1.000
_cell.length_b   1.000
_cell.length_c   1.000
_cell.angle_alpha   90.00
_cell.angle_beta   90.00
_cell.angle_gamma   90.00
#
_symmetry.space_group_name_H-M   'P 1'
#
loop_
_entity.id
_entity.type
_entity.pdbx_description
1 polymer ?
#
loop_
_entity_poly.entity_id
_entity_poly.type
_entity_poly.pdbx_seq_one_letter_code
_entity_poly.pdbx_strand_id
1 'polypeptide(L)'
;LIESEMIKKNGRYYLDLDNLENKMKGNEKVVILCSPHNPGGRIWTKNEQIEVAYFCKKHNLILIIDEIHNDLVNPENKHITFPKIVDDYFQNFILMTSTTKTFNIAGGLMGNVIIPNNSLRDKFQKANFATGETPNRFGMILGEVAMRSGHKWLDDLLKYLKKNKDVFDKEIESIKYLSSMRIDSTYLAWVDFSKTGDSENDNYKKL
;
A
#
# COMPACT_ATOMS: atom_id res chain seq x y z
N LEU A 1 4.13 16.70 9.69
CA LEU A 1 4.40 15.40 9.08
C LEU A 1 5.74 14.88 9.59
N ILE A 2 5.78 13.60 9.94
CA ILE A 2 7.03 12.89 10.24
C ILE A 2 7.17 11.79 9.18
N GLU A 3 8.33 11.74 8.53
CA GLU A 3 8.65 10.71 7.57
C GLU A 3 9.29 9.52 8.30
N SER A 4 8.70 8.33 8.10
CA SER A 4 9.21 7.06 8.59
C SER A 4 10.02 6.41 7.47
N GLU A 5 11.33 6.58 7.51
CA GLU A 5 12.25 5.96 6.56
C GLU A 5 12.27 4.44 6.76
N MET A 6 12.30 3.70 5.66
CA MET A 6 12.46 2.24 5.70
C MET A 6 13.93 1.85 5.77
N ILE A 7 14.22 0.77 6.46
CA ILE A 7 15.56 0.18 6.52
C ILE A 7 15.73 -0.84 5.39
N LYS A 8 16.80 -0.74 4.61
CA LYS A 8 17.17 -1.74 3.60
C LYS A 8 18.13 -2.77 4.22
N LYS A 9 17.69 -4.03 4.32
CA LYS A 9 18.50 -5.17 4.79
C LYS A 9 18.44 -6.30 3.76
N ASN A 10 19.60 -6.79 3.31
CA ASN A 10 19.68 -7.89 2.32
C ASN A 10 18.83 -7.64 1.06
N GLY A 11 18.84 -6.41 0.55
CA GLY A 11 18.07 -6.01 -0.64
C GLY A 11 16.57 -5.83 -0.40
N ARG A 12 16.06 -5.97 0.82
CA ARG A 12 14.63 -5.85 1.17
C ARG A 12 14.41 -4.68 2.13
N TYR A 13 13.30 -3.97 1.97
CA TYR A 13 12.91 -2.86 2.85
C TYR A 13 12.07 -3.35 4.02
N TYR A 14 12.27 -2.73 5.18
CA TYR A 14 11.58 -3.00 6.45
C TYR A 14 11.11 -1.71 7.08
N LEU A 15 10.03 -1.78 7.85
CA LEU A 15 9.58 -0.67 8.68
C LEU A 15 10.57 -0.43 9.82
N ASP A 16 10.81 0.84 10.16
CA ASP A 16 11.64 1.26 11.29
C ASP A 16 10.80 2.01 12.31
N LEU A 17 10.05 1.24 13.12
CA LEU A 17 9.16 1.80 14.13
C LEU A 17 9.93 2.45 15.28
N ASP A 18 11.13 1.97 15.60
CA ASP A 18 11.99 2.55 16.65
C ASP A 18 12.46 3.95 16.24
N ASN A 19 12.92 4.11 14.99
CA ASN A 19 13.28 5.42 14.45
C ASN A 19 12.06 6.35 14.37
N LEU A 20 10.90 5.83 13.98
CA LEU A 20 9.67 6.61 13.98
C LEU A 20 9.33 7.09 15.40
N GLU A 21 9.39 6.22 16.40
CA GLU A 21 9.14 6.56 17.81
C GLU A 21 10.10 7.65 18.30
N ASN A 22 11.39 7.56 17.98
CA ASN A 22 12.39 8.55 18.35
C ASN A 22 12.17 9.92 17.69
N LYS A 23 11.52 9.98 16.53
CA LYS A 23 11.17 11.23 15.85
C LYS A 23 9.87 11.86 16.35
N MET A 24 9.04 11.13 17.09
CA MET A 24 7.74 11.61 17.59
C MET A 24 7.91 12.72 18.62
N LYS A 25 6.98 13.70 18.59
CA LYS A 25 6.92 14.85 19.48
C LYS A 25 5.78 14.75 20.51
N GLY A 26 4.98 13.67 20.44
CA GLY A 26 3.85 13.42 21.35
C GLY A 26 2.54 14.11 20.94
N ASN A 27 2.49 14.80 19.81
CA ASN A 27 1.28 15.44 19.28
C ASN A 27 0.74 14.77 18.02
N GLU A 28 1.35 13.67 17.56
CA GLU A 28 0.92 12.87 16.45
C GLU A 28 -0.45 12.23 16.72
N LYS A 29 -1.25 12.10 15.68
CA LYS A 29 -2.62 11.55 15.77
C LYS A 29 -2.85 10.38 14.83
N VAL A 30 -2.05 10.29 13.76
CA VAL A 30 -2.29 9.37 12.66
C VAL A 30 -0.99 8.76 12.18
N VAL A 31 -1.02 7.45 11.89
CA VAL A 31 -0.03 6.73 11.09
C VAL A 31 -0.69 6.31 9.79
N ILE A 32 0.03 6.40 8.67
CA ILE A 32 -0.40 5.90 7.37
C ILE A 32 0.50 4.74 6.97
N LEU A 33 -0.09 3.60 6.68
CA LEU A 33 0.57 2.40 6.19
C LEU A 33 0.02 2.03 4.80
N CYS A 34 0.89 1.95 3.79
CA CYS A 34 0.55 1.40 2.48
C CYS A 34 0.87 -0.10 2.44
N SER A 35 -0.14 -0.95 2.19
CA SER A 35 -0.03 -2.42 2.27
C SER A 35 -0.95 -3.11 1.25
N PRO A 36 -0.44 -3.69 0.15
CA PRO A 36 0.96 -3.75 -0.29
C PRO A 36 1.59 -2.39 -0.56
N HIS A 37 2.91 -2.27 -0.36
CA HIS A 37 3.60 -1.00 -0.40
C HIS A 37 3.82 -0.49 -1.83
N ASN A 38 3.39 0.74 -2.09
CA ASN A 38 3.63 1.47 -3.33
C ASN A 38 4.62 2.63 -3.02
N PRO A 39 5.74 2.79 -3.77
CA PRO A 39 6.11 2.08 -5.01
C PRO A 39 6.95 0.80 -4.79
N GLY A 40 7.33 0.45 -3.59
CA GLY A 40 8.29 -0.61 -3.30
C GLY A 40 7.85 -2.03 -3.68
N GLY A 41 6.56 -2.27 -3.96
CA GLY A 41 6.05 -3.58 -4.35
C GLY A 41 6.11 -4.65 -3.25
N ARG A 42 6.31 -4.25 -1.99
CA ARG A 42 6.45 -5.17 -0.87
C ARG A 42 5.11 -5.52 -0.22
N ILE A 43 4.96 -6.79 0.19
CA ILE A 43 3.90 -7.26 1.08
C ILE A 43 4.44 -7.29 2.50
N TRP A 44 3.75 -6.61 3.43
CA TRP A 44 4.06 -6.69 4.85
C TRP A 44 3.57 -8.01 5.41
N THR A 45 4.40 -8.67 6.21
CA THR A 45 4.04 -9.91 6.90
C THR A 45 2.96 -9.65 7.96
N LYS A 46 2.28 -10.73 8.40
CA LYS A 46 1.33 -10.63 9.51
C LYS A 46 1.97 -9.99 10.75
N ASN A 47 3.19 -10.40 11.10
CA ASN A 47 3.88 -9.89 12.29
C ASN A 47 4.20 -8.40 12.17
N GLU A 48 4.71 -7.93 11.01
CA GLU A 48 4.98 -6.51 10.79
C GLU A 48 3.70 -5.66 10.89
N GLN A 49 2.58 -6.15 10.37
CA GLN A 49 1.30 -5.44 10.50
C GLN A 49 0.79 -5.42 11.95
N ILE A 50 1.01 -6.50 12.72
CA ILE A 50 0.72 -6.56 14.17
C ILE A 50 1.60 -5.55 14.93
N GLU A 51 2.89 -5.47 14.63
CA GLU A 51 3.81 -4.50 15.24
C GLU A 51 3.34 -3.06 15.02
N VAL A 52 2.88 -2.73 13.81
CA VAL A 52 2.28 -1.41 13.53
C VAL A 52 1.01 -1.18 14.35
N ALA A 53 0.14 -2.19 14.50
CA ALA A 53 -1.06 -2.08 15.32
C ALA A 53 -0.72 -1.85 16.81
N TYR A 54 0.26 -2.59 17.34
CA TYR A 54 0.76 -2.39 18.70
C TYR A 54 1.35 -0.99 18.90
N PHE A 55 2.15 -0.53 17.95
CA PHE A 55 2.71 0.82 17.96
C PHE A 55 1.60 1.88 18.01
N CYS A 56 0.61 1.78 17.12
CA CYS A 56 -0.51 2.71 17.11
C CYS A 56 -1.34 2.66 18.41
N LYS A 57 -1.54 1.47 18.98
CA LYS A 57 -2.24 1.31 20.25
C LYS A 57 -1.46 1.93 21.41
N LYS A 58 -0.16 1.68 21.50
CA LYS A 58 0.76 2.24 22.51
C LYS A 58 0.71 3.77 22.55
N HIS A 59 0.68 4.39 21.39
CA HIS A 59 0.72 5.85 21.24
C HIS A 59 -0.66 6.50 21.02
N ASN A 60 -1.75 5.73 21.15
CA ASN A 60 -3.12 6.21 20.93
C ASN A 60 -3.33 6.90 19.57
N LEU A 61 -2.78 6.29 18.50
CA LEU A 61 -2.84 6.78 17.13
C LEU A 61 -3.96 6.11 16.33
N ILE A 62 -4.52 6.81 15.35
CA ILE A 62 -5.38 6.24 14.33
C ILE A 62 -4.46 5.68 13.23
N LEU A 63 -4.69 4.44 12.83
CA LEU A 63 -3.98 3.83 11.71
C LEU A 63 -4.82 3.93 10.42
N ILE A 64 -4.32 4.63 9.42
CA ILE A 64 -4.88 4.60 8.06
C ILE A 64 -4.11 3.56 7.26
N ILE A 65 -4.82 2.57 6.70
CA ILE A 65 -4.22 1.52 5.90
C ILE A 65 -4.72 1.65 4.46
N ASP A 66 -3.81 1.91 3.54
CA ASP A 66 -4.09 1.92 2.12
C ASP A 66 -3.80 0.53 1.53
N GLU A 67 -4.88 -0.22 1.31
CA GLU A 67 -4.84 -1.54 0.66
C GLU A 67 -5.34 -1.51 -0.79
N ILE A 68 -5.21 -0.39 -1.48
CA ILE A 68 -5.73 -0.25 -2.86
C ILE A 68 -5.09 -1.25 -3.84
N HIS A 69 -3.93 -1.80 -3.53
CA HIS A 69 -3.20 -2.79 -4.32
C HIS A 69 -3.35 -4.24 -3.80
N ASN A 70 -4.28 -4.51 -2.89
CA ASN A 70 -4.42 -5.79 -2.17
C ASN A 70 -4.61 -7.03 -3.08
N ASP A 71 -5.20 -6.86 -4.26
CA ASP A 71 -5.44 -7.95 -5.22
C ASP A 71 -4.29 -8.12 -6.23
N LEU A 72 -3.38 -7.14 -6.35
CA LEU A 72 -2.27 -7.15 -7.31
C LEU A 72 -1.03 -7.84 -6.74
N VAL A 73 -1.21 -9.07 -6.30
CA VAL A 73 -0.19 -9.89 -5.62
C VAL A 73 0.32 -10.97 -6.59
N ASN A 74 1.64 -11.21 -6.58
CA ASN A 74 2.19 -12.30 -7.39
C ASN A 74 1.55 -13.64 -6.99
N PRO A 75 1.31 -14.56 -7.93
CA PRO A 75 0.61 -15.82 -7.65
C PRO A 75 1.22 -16.67 -6.54
N GLU A 76 2.54 -16.58 -6.33
CA GLU A 76 3.27 -17.29 -5.28
C GLU A 76 3.19 -16.64 -3.91
N ASN A 77 2.72 -15.39 -3.82
CA ASN A 77 2.65 -14.59 -2.60
C ASN A 77 1.22 -14.48 -2.08
N LYS A 78 1.07 -14.04 -0.84
CA LYS A 78 -0.23 -13.83 -0.22
C LYS A 78 -0.22 -12.54 0.59
N HIS A 79 -1.15 -11.65 0.28
CA HIS A 79 -1.51 -10.53 1.15
C HIS A 79 -2.60 -10.96 2.14
N ILE A 80 -2.49 -10.52 3.38
CA ILE A 80 -3.53 -10.71 4.41
C ILE A 80 -4.06 -9.32 4.74
N THR A 81 -5.33 -9.09 4.46
CA THR A 81 -5.97 -7.81 4.78
C THR A 81 -5.97 -7.55 6.28
N PHE A 82 -5.71 -6.32 6.66
CA PHE A 82 -5.46 -5.91 8.04
C PHE A 82 -6.55 -6.32 9.04
N PRO A 83 -7.86 -6.20 8.74
CA PRO A 83 -8.91 -6.63 9.68
C PRO A 83 -8.84 -8.11 10.07
N LYS A 84 -8.29 -8.98 9.21
CA LYS A 84 -8.09 -10.40 9.52
C LYS A 84 -6.89 -10.67 10.42
N ILE A 85 -6.10 -9.64 10.72
CA ILE A 85 -4.87 -9.75 11.52
C ILE A 85 -5.11 -9.31 12.95
N VAL A 86 -5.92 -8.27 13.15
CA VAL A 86 -6.03 -7.57 14.44
C VAL A 86 -7.28 -7.95 15.26
N ASP A 87 -8.26 -8.59 14.65
CA ASP A 87 -9.55 -8.94 15.30
C ASP A 87 -10.10 -7.76 16.14
N ASP A 88 -10.67 -8.03 17.33
CA ASP A 88 -11.15 -7.01 18.26
C ASP A 88 -10.05 -6.29 19.05
N TYR A 89 -8.80 -6.72 18.89
CA TYR A 89 -7.67 -6.19 19.63
C TYR A 89 -7.41 -4.70 19.34
N PHE A 90 -7.56 -4.28 18.07
CA PHE A 90 -7.32 -2.92 17.61
C PHE A 90 -8.39 -2.47 16.63
N GLN A 91 -9.28 -1.56 17.07
CA GLN A 91 -10.40 -1.04 16.29
C GLN A 91 -10.19 0.40 15.79
N ASN A 92 -9.06 1.02 16.19
CA ASN A 92 -8.79 2.43 15.86
C ASN A 92 -8.08 2.58 14.51
N PHE A 93 -8.69 2.03 13.45
CA PHE A 93 -8.12 2.10 12.11
C PHE A 93 -9.16 2.50 11.06
N ILE A 94 -8.65 2.97 9.93
CA ILE A 94 -9.37 3.27 8.69
C ILE A 94 -8.72 2.45 7.58
N LEU A 95 -9.41 1.44 7.06
CA LEU A 95 -8.97 0.67 5.91
C LEU A 95 -9.55 1.27 4.63
N MET A 96 -8.70 1.51 3.64
CA MET A 96 -9.09 1.99 2.33
C MET A 96 -8.76 0.94 1.27
N THR A 97 -9.75 0.60 0.43
CA THR A 97 -9.61 -0.33 -0.69
C THR A 97 -10.30 0.23 -1.94
N SER A 98 -9.98 -0.32 -3.09
CA SER A 98 -10.69 0.01 -4.33
C SER A 98 -10.48 -1.06 -5.40
N THR A 99 -11.49 -1.28 -6.22
CA THR A 99 -11.40 -2.10 -7.43
C THR A 99 -10.66 -1.39 -8.58
N THR A 100 -10.41 -0.08 -8.45
CA THR A 100 -9.90 0.75 -9.53
C THR A 100 -8.49 0.38 -9.98
N LYS A 101 -7.62 -0.03 -9.06
CA LYS A 101 -6.28 -0.50 -9.39
C LYS A 101 -6.29 -1.95 -9.85
N THR A 102 -7.05 -2.80 -9.17
CA THR A 102 -7.21 -4.23 -9.49
C THR A 102 -7.66 -4.45 -10.93
N PHE A 103 -8.65 -3.69 -11.39
CA PHE A 103 -9.27 -3.88 -12.70
C PHE A 103 -8.98 -2.76 -13.70
N ASN A 104 -7.99 -1.91 -13.43
CA ASN A 104 -7.57 -0.82 -14.32
C ASN A 104 -8.72 0.13 -14.72
N ILE A 105 -9.58 0.45 -13.77
CA ILE A 105 -10.76 1.35 -13.95
C ILE A 105 -10.64 2.62 -13.09
N ALA A 106 -9.45 3.20 -13.02
CA ALA A 106 -9.18 4.39 -12.18
C ALA A 106 -10.11 5.58 -12.50
N GLY A 107 -10.52 5.74 -13.77
CA GLY A 107 -11.51 6.74 -14.18
C GLY A 107 -12.89 6.56 -13.54
N GLY A 108 -13.19 5.41 -12.95
CA GLY A 108 -14.42 5.16 -12.18
C GLY A 108 -14.50 5.95 -10.86
N LEU A 109 -13.38 6.48 -10.37
CA LEU A 109 -13.30 7.35 -9.19
C LEU A 109 -14.12 6.79 -8.00
N MET A 110 -13.82 5.58 -7.57
CA MET A 110 -14.51 4.89 -6.48
C MET A 110 -13.50 4.30 -5.49
N GLY A 111 -13.81 4.39 -4.20
CA GLY A 111 -13.07 3.74 -3.12
C GLY A 111 -14.02 3.26 -2.03
N ASN A 112 -13.58 2.29 -1.24
CA ASN A 112 -14.26 1.79 -0.08
C ASN A 112 -13.47 2.19 1.17
N VAL A 113 -14.18 2.67 2.20
CA VAL A 113 -13.62 3.04 3.49
C VAL A 113 -14.28 2.19 4.57
N ILE A 114 -13.50 1.42 5.31
CA ILE A 114 -13.98 0.50 6.35
C ILE A 114 -13.43 0.98 7.68
N ILE A 115 -14.32 1.34 8.61
CA ILE A 115 -13.99 1.88 9.93
C ILE A 115 -14.77 1.10 10.98
N PRO A 116 -14.16 0.20 11.75
CA PRO A 116 -14.86 -0.58 12.78
C PRO A 116 -15.27 0.27 13.98
N ASN A 117 -14.45 1.24 14.39
CA ASN A 117 -14.73 2.14 15.51
C ASN A 117 -15.91 3.07 15.18
N ASN A 118 -17.02 2.95 15.92
CA ASN A 118 -18.24 3.71 15.68
C ASN A 118 -18.01 5.23 15.77
N SER A 119 -17.33 5.70 16.81
CA SER A 119 -17.08 7.14 17.00
C SER A 119 -16.23 7.73 15.88
N LEU A 120 -15.22 6.98 15.41
CA LEU A 120 -14.38 7.39 14.30
C LEU A 120 -15.17 7.39 12.98
N ARG A 121 -16.00 6.36 12.76
CA ARG A 121 -16.87 6.25 11.59
C ARG A 121 -17.88 7.39 11.51
N ASP A 122 -18.52 7.75 12.64
CA ASP A 122 -19.47 8.86 12.70
C ASP A 122 -18.80 10.21 12.35
N LYS A 123 -17.58 10.43 12.83
CA LYS A 123 -16.80 11.62 12.47
C LYS A 123 -16.47 11.65 10.99
N PHE A 124 -16.04 10.52 10.43
CA PHE A 124 -15.76 10.39 9.01
C PHE A 124 -16.99 10.67 8.16
N GLN A 125 -18.14 10.06 8.50
CA GLN A 125 -19.41 10.26 7.77
C GLN A 125 -19.86 11.71 7.80
N LYS A 126 -19.78 12.39 8.95
CA LYS A 126 -20.11 13.82 9.07
C LYS A 126 -19.20 14.69 8.18
N ALA A 127 -17.89 14.41 8.18
CA ALA A 127 -16.94 15.14 7.33
C ALA A 127 -17.21 14.89 5.85
N ASN A 128 -17.41 13.65 5.44
CA ASN A 128 -17.73 13.28 4.06
C ASN A 128 -19.04 13.91 3.57
N PHE A 129 -20.07 13.92 4.42
CA PHE A 129 -21.33 14.58 4.10
C PHE A 129 -21.17 16.10 3.93
N ALA A 130 -20.34 16.73 4.77
CA ALA A 130 -20.08 18.16 4.70
C ALA A 130 -19.34 18.61 3.43
N THR A 131 -18.52 17.73 2.84
CA THR A 131 -17.84 17.99 1.56
C THR A 131 -18.73 17.81 0.34
N GLY A 132 -19.91 17.18 0.52
CA GLY A 132 -20.84 16.87 -0.58
C GLY A 132 -20.30 15.81 -1.54
N GLU A 133 -19.22 15.14 -1.20
CA GLU A 133 -18.64 14.10 -2.05
C GLU A 133 -19.49 12.83 -2.02
N THR A 134 -19.84 12.35 -3.20
CA THR A 134 -20.58 11.09 -3.39
C THR A 134 -19.83 10.20 -4.38
N PRO A 135 -19.90 8.88 -4.22
CA PRO A 135 -19.27 7.98 -5.18
C PRO A 135 -19.87 8.16 -6.58
N ASN A 136 -19.02 8.07 -7.59
CA ASN A 136 -19.45 8.07 -8.97
C ASN A 136 -20.32 6.83 -9.25
N ARG A 137 -21.57 7.04 -9.73
CA ARG A 137 -22.51 5.95 -9.99
C ARG A 137 -21.98 4.93 -11.00
N PHE A 138 -21.31 5.38 -12.07
CA PHE A 138 -20.70 4.48 -13.05
C PHE A 138 -19.53 3.70 -12.42
N GLY A 139 -18.74 4.34 -11.57
CA GLY A 139 -17.67 3.68 -10.82
C GLY A 139 -18.20 2.58 -9.90
N MET A 140 -19.32 2.82 -9.22
CA MET A 140 -19.95 1.80 -8.37
C MET A 140 -20.40 0.58 -9.18
N ILE A 141 -21.08 0.80 -10.33
CA ILE A 141 -21.53 -0.27 -11.22
C ILE A 141 -20.32 -1.02 -11.80
N LEU A 142 -19.31 -0.30 -12.30
CA LEU A 142 -18.07 -0.90 -12.82
C LEU A 142 -17.37 -1.76 -11.75
N GLY A 143 -17.27 -1.24 -10.53
CA GLY A 143 -16.66 -1.96 -9.42
C GLY A 143 -17.43 -3.23 -9.05
N GLU A 144 -18.76 -3.16 -8.99
CA GLU A 144 -19.62 -4.32 -8.71
C GLU A 144 -19.45 -5.40 -9.78
N VAL A 145 -19.55 -5.03 -11.06
CA VAL A 145 -19.40 -5.97 -12.18
C VAL A 145 -18.00 -6.58 -12.20
N ALA A 146 -16.95 -5.77 -11.98
CA ALA A 146 -15.58 -6.23 -11.93
C ALA A 146 -15.37 -7.28 -10.83
N MET A 147 -15.89 -7.04 -9.62
CA MET A 147 -15.81 -7.99 -8.52
C MET A 147 -16.60 -9.28 -8.75
N ARG A 148 -17.76 -9.18 -9.40
CA ARG A 148 -18.60 -10.36 -9.69
C ARG A 148 -18.06 -11.24 -10.82
N SER A 149 -17.49 -10.63 -11.85
CA SER A 149 -17.20 -11.31 -13.13
C SER A 149 -15.76 -11.19 -13.59
N GLY A 150 -14.91 -10.40 -12.91
CA GLY A 150 -13.56 -10.10 -13.32
C GLY A 150 -12.49 -11.09 -12.89
N HIS A 151 -12.82 -12.14 -12.13
CA HIS A 151 -11.82 -13.04 -11.53
C HIS A 151 -10.87 -13.66 -12.57
N LYS A 152 -11.41 -14.19 -13.66
CA LYS A 152 -10.58 -14.77 -14.71
C LYS A 152 -9.63 -13.76 -15.34
N TRP A 153 -10.10 -12.55 -15.59
CA TRP A 153 -9.27 -11.45 -16.11
C TRP A 153 -8.15 -11.09 -15.14
N LEU A 154 -8.44 -11.01 -13.84
CA LEU A 154 -7.46 -10.75 -12.81
C LEU A 154 -6.40 -11.84 -12.75
N ASP A 155 -6.80 -13.12 -12.77
CA ASP A 155 -5.86 -14.24 -12.77
C ASP A 155 -4.91 -14.21 -13.98
N ASP A 156 -5.44 -13.89 -15.16
CA ASP A 156 -4.64 -13.76 -16.38
C ASP A 156 -3.71 -12.55 -16.32
N LEU A 157 -4.19 -11.41 -15.77
CA LEU A 157 -3.38 -10.21 -15.52
C LEU A 157 -2.22 -10.50 -14.56
N LEU A 158 -2.48 -11.18 -13.44
CA LEU A 158 -1.45 -11.49 -12.44
C LEU A 158 -0.33 -12.36 -13.03
N LYS A 159 -0.68 -13.33 -13.85
CA LYS A 159 0.30 -14.16 -14.60
C LYS A 159 1.12 -13.32 -15.58
N TYR A 160 0.48 -12.38 -16.28
CA TYR A 160 1.15 -11.47 -17.21
C TYR A 160 2.11 -10.52 -16.47
N LEU A 161 1.64 -9.88 -15.39
CA LEU A 161 2.46 -9.01 -14.55
C LEU A 161 3.65 -9.76 -13.95
N LYS A 162 3.45 -11.01 -13.52
CA LYS A 162 4.55 -11.84 -12.99
C LYS A 162 5.64 -12.04 -14.04
N LYS A 163 5.29 -12.33 -15.27
CA LYS A 163 6.27 -12.47 -16.38
C LYS A 163 7.05 -11.16 -16.59
N ASN A 164 6.35 -10.02 -16.60
CA ASN A 164 7.00 -8.72 -16.77
C ASN A 164 7.97 -8.41 -15.60
N LYS A 165 7.57 -8.74 -14.36
CA LYS A 165 8.44 -8.58 -13.18
C LYS A 165 9.66 -9.48 -13.25
N ASP A 166 9.53 -10.72 -13.70
CA ASP A 166 10.66 -11.65 -13.86
C ASP A 166 11.67 -11.16 -14.91
N VAL A 167 11.17 -10.58 -16.01
CA VAL A 167 12.04 -9.93 -17.01
C VAL A 167 12.73 -8.72 -16.39
N PHE A 168 11.98 -7.85 -15.71
CA PHE A 168 12.53 -6.68 -15.04
C PHE A 168 13.61 -7.05 -14.01
N ASP A 169 13.34 -8.00 -13.13
CA ASP A 169 14.29 -8.45 -12.10
C ASP A 169 15.59 -8.98 -12.73
N LYS A 170 15.46 -9.77 -13.80
CA LYS A 170 16.62 -10.28 -14.55
C LYS A 170 17.44 -9.18 -15.22
N GLU A 171 16.77 -8.24 -15.87
CA GLU A 171 17.47 -7.16 -16.60
C GLU A 171 18.14 -6.18 -15.63
N ILE A 172 17.45 -5.81 -14.52
CA ILE A 172 18.01 -4.86 -13.55
C ILE A 172 19.27 -5.43 -12.85
N GLU A 173 19.33 -6.75 -12.62
CA GLU A 173 20.50 -7.43 -12.06
C GLU A 173 21.74 -7.33 -12.98
N SER A 174 21.52 -7.20 -14.29
CA SER A 174 22.59 -7.09 -15.28
C SER A 174 23.15 -5.67 -15.42
N ILE A 175 22.42 -4.66 -14.93
CA ILE A 175 22.81 -3.25 -15.08
C ILE A 175 23.68 -2.83 -13.89
N LYS A 176 24.94 -2.50 -14.18
CA LYS A 176 25.90 -2.05 -13.17
C LYS A 176 25.37 -0.79 -12.46
N TYR A 177 25.49 -0.77 -11.12
CA TYR A 177 25.11 0.34 -10.23
C TYR A 177 23.60 0.55 -10.04
N LEU A 178 22.74 -0.23 -10.67
CA LEU A 178 21.32 -0.24 -10.37
C LEU A 178 20.96 -1.42 -9.46
N SER A 179 19.96 -1.23 -8.64
CA SER A 179 19.36 -2.32 -7.88
C SER A 179 17.88 -2.05 -7.62
N SER A 180 17.10 -3.13 -7.49
CA SER A 180 15.71 -3.08 -7.08
C SER A 180 15.45 -4.18 -6.07
N MET A 181 14.52 -3.96 -5.16
CA MET A 181 13.98 -5.06 -4.36
C MET A 181 13.10 -5.92 -5.27
N ARG A 182 13.18 -7.25 -5.12
CA ARG A 182 12.26 -8.15 -5.82
C ARG A 182 10.81 -7.78 -5.51
N ILE A 183 10.00 -7.66 -6.57
CA ILE A 183 8.64 -7.15 -6.49
C ILE A 183 7.70 -8.28 -6.05
N ASP A 184 7.10 -8.20 -4.86
CA ASP A 184 6.13 -9.17 -4.34
C ASP A 184 4.71 -8.93 -4.90
N SER A 185 4.39 -7.66 -5.18
CA SER A 185 3.02 -7.19 -5.50
C SER A 185 3.04 -5.91 -6.33
N THR A 186 1.88 -5.38 -6.66
CA THR A 186 1.67 -4.19 -7.50
C THR A 186 2.16 -4.40 -8.94
N TYR A 187 2.17 -3.35 -9.73
CA TYR A 187 2.76 -3.29 -11.08
C TYR A 187 3.88 -2.23 -11.16
N LEU A 188 4.41 -1.84 -10.01
CA LEU A 188 5.43 -0.79 -9.88
C LEU A 188 6.77 -1.41 -9.47
N ALA A 189 7.84 -0.83 -9.95
CA ALA A 189 9.21 -1.15 -9.56
C ALA A 189 9.90 0.09 -8.98
N TRP A 190 10.65 -0.09 -7.91
CA TRP A 190 11.42 0.96 -7.28
C TRP A 190 12.91 0.69 -7.46
N VAL A 191 13.53 1.45 -8.36
CA VAL A 191 14.94 1.30 -8.72
C VAL A 191 15.80 2.22 -7.87
N ASP A 192 16.84 1.67 -7.30
CA ASP A 192 17.85 2.37 -6.52
C ASP A 192 19.03 2.77 -7.43
N PHE A 193 19.21 4.07 -7.62
CA PHE A 193 20.26 4.70 -8.41
C PHE A 193 21.42 5.23 -7.56
N SER A 194 21.43 5.01 -6.25
CA SER A 194 22.39 5.62 -5.32
C SER A 194 23.86 5.34 -5.66
N LYS A 195 24.14 4.25 -6.39
CA LYS A 195 25.49 3.85 -6.79
C LYS A 195 25.93 4.39 -8.16
N THR A 196 25.10 5.12 -8.87
CA THR A 196 25.45 5.67 -10.21
C THR A 196 26.38 6.88 -10.12
N GLY A 197 26.52 7.48 -8.95
CA GLY A 197 27.27 8.74 -8.77
C GLY A 197 26.50 10.00 -9.18
N ASP A 198 25.30 9.86 -9.71
CA ASP A 198 24.45 10.99 -10.03
C ASP A 198 23.63 11.41 -8.80
N SER A 199 23.47 12.72 -8.58
CA SER A 199 22.56 13.24 -7.55
C SER A 199 21.11 13.01 -7.95
N GLU A 200 20.20 12.92 -6.98
CA GLU A 200 18.76 12.77 -7.24
C GLU A 200 18.21 13.85 -8.20
N ASN A 201 18.78 15.08 -8.16
CA ASN A 201 18.38 16.18 -9.00
C ASN A 201 18.86 16.07 -10.46
N ASP A 202 19.92 15.32 -10.73
CA ASP A 202 20.50 15.19 -12.07
C ASP A 202 19.88 14.05 -12.88
N ASN A 203 19.33 13.04 -12.22
CA ASN A 203 18.73 11.88 -12.87
C ASN A 203 17.47 12.24 -13.67
N TYR A 204 16.67 13.17 -13.18
CA TYR A 204 15.48 13.67 -13.90
C TYR A 204 15.79 14.54 -15.12
N LYS A 205 17.01 15.05 -15.24
CA LYS A 205 17.41 15.93 -16.36
C LYS A 205 18.01 15.17 -17.54
N LYS A 206 18.31 13.87 -17.36
CA LYS A 206 18.95 13.02 -18.38
C LYS A 206 17.98 12.06 -19.07
N LEU A 207 16.72 11.99 -18.58
CA LEU A 207 15.61 11.25 -19.17
C LEU A 207 14.73 12.17 -20.01
#